data_ce02ce4d181a0571bcd95b6fe2b55c70
#
_entry.id   ce02ce4d181a0571bcd95b6fe2b55c70
#
_cell.length_a   1.000
_cell.length_b   1.000
_cell.length_c   1.000
_cell.angle_alpha   90.00
_cell.angle_beta   90.00
_cell.angle_gamma   90.00
#
_symmetry.space_group_name_H-M   'P 1'
#
loop_
_entity.id
_entity.type
_entity.pdbx_description
1 polymer ?
#
loop_
_entity_poly.entity_id
_entity_poly.type
_entity_poly.pdbx_seq_one_letter_code
_entity_poly.pdbx_strand_id
1 'polypeptide(L)'
;MTDQWKSAAWGGLGGAAFAFIVLFGAIRLGIIPANDTAMHDYLMAHPAILVDMQNKLQLEQDQATANAEQVAVNKLGMKAFFDPRIAFITGPANAKTTLVEFFDYNCPYCRESVPAVKSFYEAHRNARFAFIEFPIKGNDSTLAARAAMAARRQPDKYLAFHFMLMNEDNIVDQNLLFADAKKAGLDVARLQTDMNDPKIGLALAAAHTLADAAGVTGTPVFIVDGKIREGAVDSALLNKLAKS
;
A
#
# COMPACT_ATOMS: atom_id res chain seq x y z
N MET A 1 -65.68 -27.93 -39.57
CA MET A 1 -64.21 -28.07 -39.49
C MET A 1 -63.70 -26.95 -38.62
N THR A 2 -63.76 -27.04 -37.32
CA THR A 2 -63.14 -26.12 -36.39
C THR A 2 -63.32 -26.57 -34.94
N ASP A 3 -62.55 -27.51 -34.40
CA ASP A 3 -62.44 -27.63 -32.91
C ASP A 3 -61.34 -28.55 -32.43
N GLN A 4 -60.37 -28.89 -33.31
CA GLN A 4 -59.22 -29.74 -32.90
C GLN A 4 -57.98 -28.96 -32.41
N TRP A 5 -57.94 -27.62 -32.43
CA TRP A 5 -56.76 -26.85 -32.04
C TRP A 5 -56.79 -26.42 -30.59
N LYS A 6 -57.94 -26.51 -29.92
CA LYS A 6 -58.04 -26.08 -28.50
C LYS A 6 -57.54 -27.13 -27.50
N SER A 7 -57.50 -28.39 -27.88
CA SER A 7 -57.05 -29.47 -26.97
C SER A 7 -55.55 -29.69 -26.91
N ALA A 8 -54.77 -29.23 -27.92
CA ALA A 8 -53.32 -29.38 -27.93
C ALA A 8 -52.56 -28.33 -27.07
N ALA A 9 -53.16 -27.14 -26.85
CA ALA A 9 -52.49 -26.06 -26.11
C ALA A 9 -52.53 -26.25 -24.58
N TRP A 10 -53.50 -26.99 -24.05
CA TRP A 10 -53.64 -27.24 -22.60
C TRP A 10 -52.81 -28.42 -22.10
N GLY A 11 -52.46 -29.35 -22.97
CA GLY A 11 -51.58 -30.48 -22.61
C GLY A 11 -50.10 -30.11 -22.45
N GLY A 12 -49.64 -29.10 -23.19
CA GLY A 12 -48.23 -28.64 -23.14
C GLY A 12 -47.87 -27.84 -21.91
N LEU A 13 -48.78 -26.93 -21.49
CA LEU A 13 -48.55 -26.08 -20.31
C LEU A 13 -48.70 -26.86 -18.99
N GLY A 14 -49.67 -27.80 -18.91
CA GLY A 14 -49.83 -28.69 -17.74
C GLY A 14 -48.68 -29.67 -17.56
N GLY A 15 -48.12 -30.20 -18.66
CA GLY A 15 -46.98 -31.11 -18.62
C GLY A 15 -45.69 -30.42 -18.17
N ALA A 16 -45.43 -29.21 -18.66
CA ALA A 16 -44.24 -28.44 -18.26
C ALA A 16 -44.30 -28.01 -16.77
N ALA A 17 -45.48 -27.55 -16.30
CA ALA A 17 -45.65 -27.18 -14.89
C ALA A 17 -45.53 -28.41 -13.97
N PHE A 18 -46.07 -29.55 -14.35
CA PHE A 18 -45.96 -30.80 -13.59
C PHE A 18 -44.51 -31.29 -13.53
N ALA A 19 -43.76 -31.27 -14.67
CA ALA A 19 -42.36 -31.62 -14.72
C ALA A 19 -41.50 -30.70 -13.84
N PHE A 20 -41.82 -29.39 -13.81
CA PHE A 20 -41.14 -28.41 -12.92
C PHE A 20 -41.40 -28.69 -11.43
N ILE A 21 -42.66 -29.02 -11.08
CA ILE A 21 -43.06 -29.36 -9.69
C ILE A 21 -42.38 -30.66 -9.25
N VAL A 22 -42.33 -31.66 -10.11
CA VAL A 22 -41.68 -32.95 -9.81
C VAL A 22 -40.18 -32.77 -9.69
N LEU A 23 -39.55 -32.02 -10.58
CA LEU A 23 -38.10 -31.74 -10.53
C LEU A 23 -37.75 -30.95 -9.29
N PHE A 24 -38.52 -29.88 -9.00
CA PHE A 24 -38.29 -29.04 -7.80
C PHE A 24 -38.56 -29.80 -6.50
N GLY A 25 -39.58 -30.66 -6.50
CA GLY A 25 -39.90 -31.56 -5.38
C GLY A 25 -38.81 -32.61 -5.16
N ALA A 26 -38.27 -33.19 -6.22
CA ALA A 26 -37.21 -34.18 -6.16
C ALA A 26 -35.87 -33.55 -5.64
N ILE A 27 -35.56 -32.30 -6.02
CA ILE A 27 -34.44 -31.52 -5.48
C ILE A 27 -34.66 -31.21 -3.98
N ARG A 28 -35.89 -30.80 -3.59
CA ARG A 28 -36.20 -30.49 -2.19
C ARG A 28 -36.24 -31.71 -1.27
N LEU A 29 -36.56 -32.87 -1.80
CA LEU A 29 -36.61 -34.14 -1.07
C LEU A 29 -35.27 -34.88 -1.07
N GLY A 30 -34.21 -34.31 -1.68
CA GLY A 30 -32.91 -34.93 -1.76
C GLY A 30 -32.83 -36.20 -2.63
N ILE A 31 -33.87 -36.44 -3.47
CA ILE A 31 -33.95 -37.61 -4.37
C ILE A 31 -33.08 -37.39 -5.59
N ILE A 32 -32.90 -36.14 -6.04
CA ILE A 32 -31.86 -35.73 -6.96
C ILE A 32 -30.81 -35.03 -6.09
N PRO A 33 -29.62 -35.57 -5.93
CA PRO A 33 -28.54 -34.84 -5.26
C PRO A 33 -28.38 -33.52 -6.02
N ALA A 34 -28.78 -32.42 -5.37
CA ALA A 34 -28.38 -31.13 -5.86
C ALA A 34 -26.87 -31.24 -6.06
N ASN A 35 -26.38 -31.07 -7.24
CA ASN A 35 -25.00 -31.11 -7.80
C ASN A 35 -23.79 -31.07 -6.83
N ASP A 36 -24.00 -31.19 -5.51
CA ASP A 36 -22.98 -31.02 -4.48
C ASP A 36 -21.90 -32.11 -4.58
N THR A 37 -22.31 -33.36 -4.79
CA THR A 37 -21.33 -34.45 -4.98
C THR A 37 -20.60 -34.32 -6.31
N ALA A 38 -21.28 -34.01 -7.40
CA ALA A 38 -20.65 -33.81 -8.70
C ALA A 38 -19.71 -32.59 -8.69
N MET A 39 -20.11 -31.49 -8.03
CA MET A 39 -19.29 -30.33 -7.84
C MET A 39 -18.09 -30.62 -6.93
N HIS A 40 -18.32 -31.33 -5.82
CA HIS A 40 -17.25 -31.77 -4.92
C HIS A 40 -16.23 -32.65 -5.69
N ASP A 41 -16.69 -33.68 -6.39
CA ASP A 41 -15.81 -34.58 -7.13
C ASP A 41 -15.06 -33.86 -8.24
N TYR A 42 -15.72 -32.91 -8.91
CA TYR A 42 -15.08 -32.06 -9.91
C TYR A 42 -13.98 -31.20 -9.30
N LEU A 43 -14.24 -30.52 -8.17
CA LEU A 43 -13.24 -29.68 -7.48
C LEU A 43 -12.09 -30.53 -6.95
N MET A 44 -12.36 -31.72 -6.42
CA MET A 44 -11.32 -32.64 -5.94
C MET A 44 -10.45 -33.18 -7.08
N ALA A 45 -11.02 -33.37 -8.27
CA ALA A 45 -10.29 -33.75 -9.48
C ALA A 45 -9.48 -32.58 -10.10
N HIS A 46 -9.87 -31.32 -9.79
CA HIS A 46 -9.27 -30.12 -10.36
C HIS A 46 -8.83 -29.12 -9.27
N PRO A 47 -7.89 -29.48 -8.38
CA PRO A 47 -7.53 -28.64 -7.22
C PRO A 47 -6.92 -27.28 -7.61
N ALA A 48 -6.39 -27.13 -8.83
CA ALA A 48 -5.89 -25.88 -9.37
C ALA A 48 -6.96 -24.77 -9.39
N ILE A 49 -8.24 -25.12 -9.51
CA ILE A 49 -9.34 -24.16 -9.51
C ILE A 49 -9.37 -23.36 -8.20
N LEU A 50 -9.08 -23.99 -7.06
CA LEU A 50 -9.04 -23.30 -5.78
C LEU A 50 -7.94 -22.22 -5.75
N VAL A 51 -6.77 -22.53 -6.31
CA VAL A 51 -5.65 -21.58 -6.44
C VAL A 51 -6.04 -20.42 -7.35
N ASP A 52 -6.66 -20.71 -8.50
CA ASP A 52 -7.11 -19.68 -9.44
C ASP A 52 -8.18 -18.78 -8.82
N MET A 53 -9.12 -19.34 -8.06
CA MET A 53 -10.14 -18.58 -7.35
C MET A 53 -9.53 -17.70 -6.25
N GLN A 54 -8.57 -18.22 -5.48
CA GLN A 54 -7.85 -17.46 -4.46
C GLN A 54 -7.07 -16.29 -5.09
N ASN A 55 -6.34 -16.56 -6.18
CA ASN A 55 -5.60 -15.52 -6.89
C ASN A 55 -6.53 -14.43 -7.43
N LYS A 56 -7.68 -14.82 -7.99
CA LYS A 56 -8.67 -13.86 -8.47
C LYS A 56 -9.24 -13.01 -7.34
N LEU A 57 -9.62 -13.64 -6.23
CA LEU A 57 -10.14 -12.93 -5.05
C LEU A 57 -9.09 -11.96 -4.50
N GLN A 58 -7.83 -12.38 -4.42
CA GLN A 58 -6.73 -11.51 -3.97
C GLN A 58 -6.57 -10.30 -4.89
N LEU A 59 -6.57 -10.51 -6.21
CA LEU A 59 -6.48 -9.42 -7.18
C LEU A 59 -7.64 -8.41 -7.04
N GLU A 60 -8.86 -8.90 -6.84
CA GLU A 60 -10.04 -8.04 -6.63
C GLU A 60 -9.92 -7.24 -5.33
N GLN A 61 -9.42 -7.86 -4.25
CA GLN A 61 -9.17 -7.20 -2.98
C GLN A 61 -8.06 -6.14 -3.09
N ASP A 62 -6.94 -6.48 -3.74
CA ASP A 62 -5.82 -5.55 -3.95
C ASP A 62 -6.25 -4.34 -4.77
N GLN A 63 -7.07 -4.56 -5.82
CA GLN A 63 -7.63 -3.48 -6.63
C GLN A 63 -8.59 -2.60 -5.84
N ALA A 64 -9.45 -3.21 -5.00
CA ALA A 64 -10.38 -2.46 -4.16
C ALA A 64 -9.62 -1.60 -3.13
N THR A 65 -8.58 -2.16 -2.51
CA THR A 65 -7.70 -1.44 -1.56
C THR A 65 -7.00 -0.28 -2.25
N ALA A 66 -6.32 -0.53 -3.38
CA ALA A 66 -5.63 0.52 -4.13
C ALA A 66 -6.58 1.65 -4.59
N ASN A 67 -7.81 1.31 -4.98
CA ASN A 67 -8.82 2.31 -5.32
C ASN A 67 -9.24 3.14 -4.10
N ALA A 68 -9.45 2.50 -2.95
CA ALA A 68 -9.82 3.19 -1.71
C ALA A 68 -8.72 4.15 -1.24
N GLU A 69 -7.46 3.73 -1.28
CA GLU A 69 -6.28 4.55 -0.99
C GLU A 69 -6.17 5.74 -1.95
N GLN A 70 -6.34 5.50 -3.25
CA GLN A 70 -6.31 6.59 -4.24
C GLN A 70 -7.41 7.62 -3.98
N VAL A 71 -8.61 7.18 -3.62
CA VAL A 71 -9.71 8.07 -3.23
C VAL A 71 -9.35 8.87 -1.97
N ALA A 72 -8.75 8.21 -0.97
CA ALA A 72 -8.31 8.86 0.28
C ALA A 72 -7.23 9.93 0.02
N VAL A 73 -6.21 9.61 -0.79
CA VAL A 73 -5.16 10.56 -1.20
C VAL A 73 -5.76 11.76 -1.94
N ASN A 74 -6.68 11.53 -2.88
CA ASN A 74 -7.36 12.59 -3.63
C ASN A 74 -8.17 13.50 -2.70
N LYS A 75 -8.86 12.92 -1.70
CA LYS A 75 -9.65 13.66 -0.71
C LYS A 75 -8.78 14.52 0.21
N LEU A 76 -7.63 13.99 0.66
CA LEU A 76 -6.66 14.72 1.47
C LEU A 76 -5.99 15.85 0.69
N GLY A 77 -5.72 15.62 -0.59
CA GLY A 77 -4.96 16.50 -1.47
C GLY A 77 -3.47 16.52 -1.14
N MET A 78 -2.63 16.77 -2.15
CA MET A 78 -1.17 16.72 -2.01
C MET A 78 -0.60 17.64 -0.93
N LYS A 79 -1.28 18.77 -0.63
CA LYS A 79 -0.81 19.71 0.40
C LYS A 79 -0.68 19.08 1.78
N ALA A 80 -1.52 18.08 2.11
CA ALA A 80 -1.49 17.40 3.40
C ALA A 80 -0.18 16.67 3.66
N PHE A 81 0.46 16.16 2.61
CA PHE A 81 1.72 15.40 2.70
C PHE A 81 2.96 16.30 2.76
N PHE A 82 2.83 17.60 2.49
CA PHE A 82 3.91 18.58 2.53
C PHE A 82 3.85 19.47 3.78
N ASP A 83 3.53 18.87 4.94
CA ASP A 83 3.58 19.55 6.24
C ASP A 83 5.00 19.42 6.82
N PRO A 84 5.76 20.52 7.02
CA PRO A 84 7.12 20.46 7.51
C PRO A 84 7.24 19.95 8.95
N ARG A 85 6.14 19.86 9.68
CA ARG A 85 6.14 19.27 11.02
C ARG A 85 6.35 17.76 10.98
N ILE A 86 5.82 17.08 9.96
CA ILE A 86 5.83 15.62 9.83
C ILE A 86 6.75 15.11 8.71
N ALA A 87 6.99 15.90 7.66
CA ALA A 87 7.83 15.53 6.52
C ALA A 87 9.15 16.31 6.48
N PHE A 88 10.23 15.67 6.04
CA PHE A 88 11.36 16.40 5.51
C PHE A 88 11.05 16.77 4.07
N ILE A 89 11.03 18.07 3.78
CA ILE A 89 10.63 18.59 2.47
C ILE A 89 11.84 19.22 1.79
N THR A 90 12.04 18.87 0.52
CA THR A 90 13.06 19.49 -0.34
C THR A 90 12.48 19.76 -1.72
N GLY A 91 13.13 20.67 -2.46
CA GLY A 91 12.70 21.12 -3.76
C GLY A 91 11.72 22.30 -3.74
N PRO A 92 11.44 22.91 -4.90
CA PRO A 92 10.64 24.13 -4.99
C PRO A 92 9.16 23.88 -4.66
N ALA A 93 8.52 24.85 -3.99
CA ALA A 93 7.13 24.74 -3.57
C ALA A 93 6.13 24.64 -4.74
N ASN A 94 6.49 25.19 -5.90
CA ASN A 94 5.71 25.19 -7.12
C ASN A 94 6.15 24.13 -8.14
N ALA A 95 6.85 23.07 -7.67
CA ALA A 95 7.28 21.98 -8.53
C ALA A 95 6.08 21.32 -9.22
N LYS A 96 6.26 20.97 -10.49
CA LYS A 96 5.24 20.21 -11.26
C LYS A 96 5.23 18.75 -10.91
N THR A 97 6.40 18.20 -10.54
CA THR A 97 6.56 16.82 -10.12
C THR A 97 6.77 16.76 -8.61
N THR A 98 6.03 15.88 -7.97
CA THR A 98 6.05 15.68 -6.52
C THR A 98 6.26 14.20 -6.21
N LEU A 99 7.06 13.91 -5.18
CA LEU A 99 7.19 12.55 -4.63
C LEU A 99 7.07 12.63 -3.11
N VAL A 100 6.16 11.84 -2.58
CA VAL A 100 6.03 11.57 -1.14
C VAL A 100 6.42 10.13 -0.90
N GLU A 101 7.18 9.87 0.14
CA GLU A 101 7.53 8.53 0.60
C GLU A 101 7.20 8.37 2.08
N PHE A 102 6.37 7.38 2.41
CA PHE A 102 6.23 6.85 3.76
C PHE A 102 7.17 5.66 3.90
N PHE A 103 8.04 5.73 4.88
CA PHE A 103 9.13 4.75 5.00
C PHE A 103 9.46 4.37 6.45
N ASP A 104 10.15 3.24 6.59
CA ASP A 104 10.73 2.75 7.84
C ASP A 104 12.17 2.29 7.57
N TYR A 105 13.12 2.72 8.38
CA TYR A 105 14.54 2.40 8.22
C TYR A 105 14.86 0.90 8.33
N ASN A 106 14.02 0.13 9.02
CA ASN A 106 14.17 -1.31 9.18
C ASN A 106 13.23 -2.12 8.26
N CYS A 107 12.62 -1.46 7.26
CA CYS A 107 11.80 -2.15 6.25
C CYS A 107 12.67 -2.60 5.06
N PRO A 108 12.75 -3.92 4.78
CA PRO A 108 13.56 -4.42 3.65
C PRO A 108 13.14 -3.84 2.31
N TYR A 109 11.82 -3.68 2.07
CA TYR A 109 11.29 -3.14 0.82
C TYR A 109 11.55 -1.64 0.64
N CYS A 110 11.68 -0.88 1.76
CA CYS A 110 12.16 0.50 1.70
C CYS A 110 13.61 0.53 1.22
N ARG A 111 14.47 -0.32 1.80
CA ARG A 111 15.88 -0.45 1.40
C ARG A 111 16.04 -0.87 -0.05
N GLU A 112 15.24 -1.81 -0.52
CA GLU A 112 15.20 -2.22 -1.92
C GLU A 112 14.90 -1.06 -2.88
N SER A 113 14.07 -0.10 -2.45
CA SER A 113 13.67 1.08 -3.23
C SER A 113 14.71 2.20 -3.26
N VAL A 114 15.71 2.19 -2.35
CA VAL A 114 16.71 3.29 -2.20
C VAL A 114 17.41 3.66 -3.50
N PRO A 115 17.92 2.72 -4.32
CA PRO A 115 18.57 3.08 -5.57
C PRO A 115 17.65 3.84 -6.52
N ALA A 116 16.38 3.46 -6.59
CA ALA A 116 15.38 4.11 -7.43
C ALA A 116 15.03 5.51 -6.91
N VAL A 117 14.78 5.65 -5.60
CA VAL A 117 14.47 6.94 -4.96
C VAL A 117 15.62 7.91 -5.11
N LYS A 118 16.86 7.45 -4.84
CA LYS A 118 18.07 8.27 -4.98
C LYS A 118 18.28 8.72 -6.42
N SER A 119 18.19 7.81 -7.38
CA SER A 119 18.31 8.13 -8.81
C SER A 119 17.22 9.12 -9.25
N PHE A 120 15.98 8.93 -8.80
CA PHE A 120 14.88 9.84 -9.11
C PHE A 120 15.11 11.23 -8.48
N TYR A 121 15.58 11.29 -7.23
CA TYR A 121 15.94 12.55 -6.56
C TYR A 121 17.05 13.30 -7.30
N GLU A 122 18.09 12.60 -7.76
CA GLU A 122 19.21 13.19 -8.50
C GLU A 122 18.80 13.67 -9.90
N ALA A 123 17.92 12.93 -10.59
CA ALA A 123 17.47 13.26 -11.95
C ALA A 123 16.40 14.37 -11.98
N HIS A 124 15.62 14.53 -10.92
CA HIS A 124 14.50 15.46 -10.86
C HIS A 124 14.73 16.60 -9.86
N ARG A 125 15.82 17.36 -10.06
CA ARG A 125 16.21 18.45 -9.14
C ARG A 125 15.15 19.55 -8.95
N ASN A 126 14.21 19.67 -9.91
CA ASN A 126 13.10 20.59 -9.85
C ASN A 126 11.80 19.96 -9.30
N ALA A 127 11.85 18.69 -8.87
CA ALA A 127 10.74 18.05 -8.20
C ALA A 127 10.71 18.43 -6.72
N ARG A 128 9.56 18.29 -6.10
CA ARG A 128 9.36 18.47 -4.67
C ARG A 128 9.20 17.14 -3.99
N PHE A 129 10.00 16.91 -2.96
CA PHE A 129 10.03 15.65 -2.21
C PHE A 129 9.53 15.87 -0.78
N ALA A 130 8.83 14.88 -0.25
CA ALA A 130 8.45 14.78 1.14
C ALA A 130 8.79 13.38 1.67
N PHE A 131 9.73 13.29 2.61
CA PHE A 131 10.10 12.06 3.30
C PHE A 131 9.39 12.03 4.64
N ILE A 132 8.51 11.03 4.85
CA ILE A 132 7.65 10.90 6.03
C ILE A 132 8.04 9.65 6.81
N GLU A 133 8.52 9.85 8.02
CA GLU A 133 8.84 8.78 8.96
C GLU A 133 7.57 8.01 9.34
N PHE A 134 7.53 6.72 9.06
CA PHE A 134 6.42 5.84 9.42
C PHE A 134 6.96 4.55 10.06
N PRO A 135 7.49 4.64 11.30
CA PRO A 135 8.14 3.52 11.98
C PRO A 135 7.10 2.49 12.44
N ILE A 136 7.04 1.34 11.75
CA ILE A 136 6.11 0.24 12.02
C ILE A 136 6.82 -1.10 12.32
N LYS A 137 8.16 -1.14 12.29
CA LYS A 137 8.96 -2.36 12.51
C LYS A 137 9.55 -2.45 13.92
N GLY A 138 8.94 -1.76 14.89
CA GLY A 138 9.29 -1.89 16.31
C GLY A 138 10.14 -0.75 16.87
N ASN A 139 10.75 -1.00 18.04
CA ASN A 139 11.41 0.05 18.81
C ASN A 139 12.64 0.65 18.11
N ASP A 140 13.43 -0.17 17.42
CA ASP A 140 14.61 0.31 16.70
C ASP A 140 14.21 1.21 15.53
N SER A 141 13.10 0.90 14.83
CA SER A 141 12.53 1.78 13.81
C SER A 141 12.06 3.11 14.40
N THR A 142 11.42 3.06 15.57
CA THR A 142 11.01 4.30 16.28
C THR A 142 12.21 5.12 16.71
N LEU A 143 13.28 4.48 17.18
CA LEU A 143 14.53 5.14 17.54
C LEU A 143 15.18 5.81 16.31
N ALA A 144 15.28 5.09 15.19
CA ALA A 144 15.84 5.61 13.95
C ALA A 144 15.00 6.79 13.41
N ALA A 145 13.69 6.69 13.40
CA ALA A 145 12.78 7.77 13.00
C ALA A 145 12.94 9.01 13.90
N ARG A 146 13.05 8.85 15.22
CA ARG A 146 13.32 9.95 16.15
C ARG A 146 14.63 10.66 15.85
N ALA A 147 15.68 9.89 15.56
CA ALA A 147 16.97 10.45 15.20
C ALA A 147 16.94 11.19 13.87
N ALA A 148 16.29 10.63 12.87
CA ALA A 148 16.14 11.28 11.57
C ALA A 148 15.33 12.59 11.68
N MET A 149 14.25 12.59 12.44
CA MET A 149 13.50 13.83 12.72
C MET A 149 14.34 14.88 13.47
N ALA A 150 15.17 14.46 14.42
CA ALA A 150 16.12 15.36 15.10
C ALA A 150 17.18 15.89 14.13
N ALA A 151 17.68 15.04 13.22
CA ALA A 151 18.66 15.40 12.20
C ALA A 151 18.15 16.49 11.22
N ARG A 152 16.81 16.67 11.07
CA ARG A 152 16.23 17.78 10.28
C ARG A 152 16.63 19.16 10.79
N ARG A 153 17.08 19.27 12.05
CA ARG A 153 17.64 20.51 12.62
C ARG A 153 19.07 20.78 12.16
N GLN A 154 19.66 19.83 11.41
CA GLN A 154 20.91 19.93 10.71
C GLN A 154 20.68 19.62 9.21
N PRO A 155 19.91 20.47 8.50
CA PRO A 155 19.26 20.11 7.24
C PRO A 155 20.24 19.72 6.14
N ASP A 156 21.44 20.30 6.12
CA ASP A 156 22.48 19.98 5.13
C ASP A 156 23.04 18.56 5.29
N LYS A 157 22.76 17.91 6.41
CA LYS A 157 23.23 16.55 6.73
C LYS A 157 22.11 15.50 6.71
N TYR A 158 20.84 15.93 6.73
CA TYR A 158 19.70 15.03 6.83
C TYR A 158 19.68 13.98 5.71
N LEU A 159 19.76 14.38 4.44
CA LEU A 159 19.69 13.44 3.33
C LEU A 159 20.84 12.44 3.30
N ALA A 160 22.05 12.89 3.63
CA ALA A 160 23.20 12.00 3.74
C ALA A 160 22.97 10.94 4.83
N PHE A 161 22.47 11.36 5.99
CA PHE A 161 22.14 10.48 7.10
C PHE A 161 20.98 9.54 6.76
N HIS A 162 19.90 10.06 6.17
CA HIS A 162 18.75 9.29 5.72
C HIS A 162 19.14 8.15 4.78
N PHE A 163 19.87 8.46 3.70
CA PHE A 163 20.30 7.43 2.76
C PHE A 163 21.35 6.47 3.35
N MET A 164 22.11 6.89 4.34
CA MET A 164 23.04 6.01 5.04
C MET A 164 22.29 4.96 5.85
N LEU A 165 21.32 5.38 6.68
CA LEU A 165 20.47 4.47 7.43
C LEU A 165 19.67 3.52 6.53
N MET A 166 19.18 4.02 5.38
CA MET A 166 18.43 3.22 4.42
C MET A 166 19.29 2.19 3.67
N ASN A 167 20.60 2.38 3.59
CA ASN A 167 21.54 1.44 2.94
C ASN A 167 22.14 0.41 3.91
N GLU A 168 21.74 0.42 5.17
CA GLU A 168 22.26 -0.54 6.14
C GLU A 168 21.66 -1.93 5.92
N ASP A 169 22.51 -2.96 5.88
CA ASP A 169 22.09 -4.36 5.73
C ASP A 169 21.48 -4.93 7.03
N ASN A 170 21.89 -4.38 8.16
CA ASN A 170 21.44 -4.81 9.48
C ASN A 170 20.30 -3.93 10.01
N ILE A 171 19.67 -4.37 11.10
CA ILE A 171 18.71 -3.55 11.84
C ILE A 171 19.47 -2.32 12.37
N VAL A 172 18.91 -1.14 12.11
CA VAL A 172 19.45 0.13 12.60
C VAL A 172 19.13 0.24 14.09
N ASP A 173 20.02 -0.34 14.89
CA ASP A 173 20.04 -0.19 16.35
C ASP A 173 20.70 1.12 16.78
N GLN A 174 20.76 1.37 18.08
CA GLN A 174 21.35 2.59 18.65
C GLN A 174 22.84 2.77 18.27
N ASN A 175 23.62 1.70 18.23
CA ASN A 175 25.05 1.78 17.95
C ASN A 175 25.31 2.15 16.50
N LEU A 176 24.63 1.47 15.59
CA LEU A 176 24.71 1.72 14.15
C LEU A 176 24.21 3.12 13.81
N LEU A 177 23.10 3.52 14.40
CA LEU A 177 22.51 4.85 14.24
C LEU A 177 23.51 5.99 14.55
N PHE A 178 24.17 5.94 15.70
CA PHE A 178 25.14 7.01 16.06
C PHE A 178 26.45 6.92 15.29
N ALA A 179 26.87 5.70 14.89
CA ALA A 179 28.01 5.55 13.99
C ALA A 179 27.73 6.22 12.62
N ASP A 180 26.54 6.03 12.08
CA ASP A 180 26.15 6.62 10.82
C ASP A 180 25.86 8.12 10.91
N ALA A 181 25.32 8.58 12.02
CA ALA A 181 25.18 10.01 12.29
C ALA A 181 26.56 10.71 12.23
N LYS A 182 27.57 10.11 12.85
CA LYS A 182 28.93 10.62 12.81
C LYS A 182 29.53 10.59 11.40
N LYS A 183 29.35 9.49 10.64
CA LYS A 183 29.81 9.38 9.24
C LYS A 183 29.12 10.40 8.34
N ALA A 184 27.84 10.67 8.56
CA ALA A 184 27.08 11.69 7.83
C ALA A 184 27.48 13.13 8.19
N GLY A 185 28.36 13.30 9.21
CA GLY A 185 28.85 14.60 9.66
C GLY A 185 27.88 15.37 10.54
N LEU A 186 26.92 14.68 11.18
CA LEU A 186 26.05 15.26 12.19
C LEU A 186 26.82 15.54 13.48
N ASP A 187 26.46 16.61 14.16
CA ASP A 187 26.79 16.81 15.58
C ASP A 187 25.96 15.80 16.39
N VAL A 188 26.64 14.72 16.83
CA VAL A 188 25.98 13.61 17.53
C VAL A 188 25.48 14.03 18.92
N ALA A 189 26.19 14.89 19.64
CA ALA A 189 25.76 15.37 20.95
C ALA A 189 24.47 16.22 20.85
N ARG A 190 24.42 17.09 19.86
CA ARG A 190 23.20 17.84 19.51
C ARG A 190 22.07 16.92 19.06
N LEU A 191 22.37 15.92 18.21
CA LEU A 191 21.40 14.93 17.76
C LEU A 191 20.75 14.21 18.95
N GLN A 192 21.55 13.70 19.88
CA GLN A 192 21.08 13.02 21.10
C GLN A 192 20.18 13.92 21.95
N THR A 193 20.55 15.20 22.10
CA THR A 193 19.72 16.18 22.82
C THR A 193 18.41 16.42 22.09
N ASP A 194 18.46 16.65 20.79
CA ASP A 194 17.29 16.94 19.95
C ASP A 194 16.31 15.77 19.84
N MET A 195 16.78 14.53 19.87
CA MET A 195 15.96 13.32 19.89
C MET A 195 15.00 13.24 21.09
N ASN A 196 15.32 13.92 22.19
CA ASN A 196 14.49 13.95 23.40
C ASN A 196 13.38 14.99 23.35
N ASP A 197 13.28 15.81 22.30
CA ASP A 197 12.21 16.80 22.16
C ASP A 197 10.84 16.08 22.05
N PRO A 198 9.89 16.38 22.96
CA PRO A 198 8.54 15.80 22.92
C PRO A 198 7.80 16.08 21.60
N LYS A 199 8.14 17.14 20.90
CA LYS A 199 7.54 17.50 19.59
C LYS A 199 7.80 16.44 18.53
N ILE A 200 8.90 15.69 18.62
CA ILE A 200 9.18 14.58 17.71
C ILE A 200 8.16 13.45 17.89
N GLY A 201 7.82 13.11 19.14
CA GLY A 201 6.77 12.12 19.39
C GLY A 201 5.41 12.55 18.85
N LEU A 202 5.06 13.83 19.03
CA LEU A 202 3.81 14.39 18.46
C LEU A 202 3.83 14.37 16.92
N ALA A 203 4.96 14.66 16.30
CA ALA A 203 5.10 14.67 14.86
C ALA A 203 5.01 13.24 14.27
N LEU A 204 5.62 12.24 14.92
CA LEU A 204 5.48 10.83 14.53
C LEU A 204 4.02 10.38 14.66
N ALA A 205 3.33 10.73 15.76
CA ALA A 205 1.91 10.42 15.91
C ALA A 205 1.05 11.10 14.82
N ALA A 206 1.36 12.34 14.45
CA ALA A 206 0.69 13.02 13.35
C ALA A 206 0.98 12.38 11.98
N ALA A 207 2.20 11.87 11.76
CA ALA A 207 2.53 11.11 10.56
C ALA A 207 1.73 9.81 10.48
N HIS A 208 1.57 9.08 11.58
CA HIS A 208 0.68 7.92 11.66
C HIS A 208 -0.79 8.28 11.36
N THR A 209 -1.30 9.36 11.96
CA THR A 209 -2.67 9.84 11.69
C THR A 209 -2.87 10.19 10.20
N LEU A 210 -1.86 10.79 9.55
CA LEU A 210 -1.92 11.07 8.12
C LEU A 210 -1.87 9.79 7.29
N ALA A 211 -1.03 8.82 7.67
CA ALA A 211 -0.95 7.51 7.03
C ALA A 211 -2.31 6.79 7.09
N ASP A 212 -2.92 6.72 8.28
CA ASP A 212 -4.24 6.13 8.48
C ASP A 212 -5.31 6.81 7.61
N ALA A 213 -5.30 8.15 7.56
CA ALA A 213 -6.24 8.92 6.75
C ALA A 213 -6.05 8.71 5.25
N ALA A 214 -4.84 8.36 4.80
CA ALA A 214 -4.51 8.02 3.42
C ALA A 214 -4.74 6.55 3.08
N GLY A 215 -5.05 5.70 4.07
CA GLY A 215 -5.16 4.25 3.93
C GLY A 215 -3.81 3.52 3.93
N VAL A 216 -2.72 4.20 4.27
CA VAL A 216 -1.37 3.63 4.30
C VAL A 216 -1.21 2.75 5.53
N THR A 217 -0.99 1.45 5.31
CA THR A 217 -0.84 0.45 6.38
C THR A 217 0.53 -0.20 6.43
N GLY A 218 1.36 0.01 5.41
CA GLY A 218 2.68 -0.59 5.24
C GLY A 218 3.74 0.39 4.75
N THR A 219 4.96 -0.10 4.58
CA THR A 219 6.08 0.63 3.99
C THR A 219 6.84 -0.23 2.97
N PRO A 220 7.40 0.38 1.92
CA PRO A 220 7.25 1.79 1.54
C PRO A 220 5.91 2.06 0.86
N VAL A 221 5.43 3.30 0.97
CA VAL A 221 4.34 3.81 0.13
C VAL A 221 4.81 5.10 -0.53
N PHE A 222 4.60 5.19 -1.82
CA PHE A 222 4.94 6.34 -2.64
C PHE A 222 3.68 7.04 -3.13
N ILE A 223 3.68 8.38 -3.15
CA ILE A 223 2.67 9.18 -3.84
C ILE A 223 3.40 10.08 -4.82
N VAL A 224 3.28 9.77 -6.11
CA VAL A 224 3.94 10.52 -7.19
C VAL A 224 2.87 11.26 -7.98
N ASP A 225 2.94 12.59 -7.97
CA ASP A 225 1.94 13.46 -8.63
C ASP A 225 0.49 13.10 -8.30
N GLY A 226 0.26 12.74 -7.02
CA GLY A 226 -1.06 12.36 -6.50
C GLY A 226 -1.45 10.90 -6.72
N LYS A 227 -0.63 10.09 -7.38
CA LYS A 227 -0.86 8.66 -7.57
C LYS A 227 -0.18 7.85 -6.50
N ILE A 228 -0.95 7.08 -5.76
CA ILE A 228 -0.43 6.21 -4.69
C ILE A 228 0.09 4.89 -5.25
N ARG A 229 1.19 4.42 -4.70
CA ARG A 229 1.77 3.11 -4.99
C ARG A 229 2.38 2.52 -3.73
N GLU A 230 1.89 1.35 -3.34
CA GLU A 230 2.46 0.55 -2.26
C GLU A 230 3.57 -0.38 -2.75
N GLY A 231 4.47 -0.72 -1.83
CA GLY A 231 5.55 -1.67 -2.02
C GLY A 231 6.78 -1.08 -2.70
N ALA A 232 7.80 -1.94 -2.85
CA ALA A 232 9.06 -1.55 -3.45
C ALA A 232 8.90 -1.05 -4.90
N VAL A 233 9.71 -0.07 -5.27
CA VAL A 233 9.70 0.55 -6.60
C VAL A 233 11.09 0.50 -7.24
N ASP A 234 11.10 0.36 -8.56
CA ASP A 234 12.28 0.59 -9.37
C ASP A 234 12.24 1.96 -10.08
N SER A 235 13.36 2.33 -10.70
CA SER A 235 13.48 3.62 -11.40
C SER A 235 12.52 3.74 -12.59
N ALA A 236 12.19 2.62 -13.26
CA ALA A 236 11.27 2.63 -14.40
C ALA A 236 9.85 2.96 -13.94
N LEU A 237 9.41 2.36 -12.83
CA LEU A 237 8.09 2.59 -12.24
C LEU A 237 7.94 4.03 -11.73
N LEU A 238 8.93 4.57 -10.97
CA LEU A 238 8.90 5.97 -10.53
C LEU A 238 8.81 6.95 -11.69
N ASN A 239 9.64 6.75 -12.72
CA ASN A 239 9.60 7.60 -13.92
C ASN A 239 8.29 7.48 -14.71
N LYS A 240 7.66 6.29 -14.71
CA LYS A 240 6.34 6.08 -15.33
C LYS A 240 5.26 6.85 -14.58
N LEU A 241 5.26 6.79 -13.23
CA LEU A 241 4.30 7.49 -12.38
C LEU A 241 4.39 9.02 -12.54
N ALA A 242 5.59 9.57 -12.66
CA ALA A 242 5.83 11.00 -12.84
C ALA A 242 5.47 11.54 -14.24
N LYS A 243 5.35 10.68 -15.25
CA LYS A 243 5.02 11.09 -16.64
C LYS A 243 3.54 10.93 -16.99
N SER A 244 2.78 10.23 -16.18
CA SER A 244 1.39 9.86 -16.43
C SER A 244 0.42 10.79 -15.72
#